data_6dac1eadcce66b4871a230514e1da913
#
_entry.id   6dac1eadcce66b4871a230514e1da913
#
_cell.length_a   1.000
_cell.length_b   1.000
_cell.length_c   1.000
_cell.angle_alpha   90.00
_cell.angle_beta   90.00
_cell.angle_gamma   90.00
#
_symmetry.space_group_name_H-M   'P 1'
#
loop_
_entity.id
_entity.type
_entity.pdbx_description
1 polymer ?
#
loop_
_entity_poly.entity_id
_entity_poly.type
_entity_poly.pdbx_seq_one_letter_code
_entity_poly.pdbx_strand_id
1 'polypeptide(L)'
;EATSGLDPIMRDDMLDVFLEFVQDENHSILLSSHITSDLEKIADYITFIHNGKLIMAASKNDLVYNFAVMRCKESQFLELDPGDILAYRKRDYQIDVLVSNGKEIQHKYRNAVVDHVSVDEIMLLLVKGERV
;
A
#
# COMPACT_ATOMS: atom_id res chain seq x y z
N GLU A 1 14.74 -4.28 10.73
CA GLU A 1 15.68 -3.41 9.95
C GLU A 1 16.90 -4.20 9.45
N ALA A 2 16.69 -5.47 9.03
CA ALA A 2 17.79 -6.37 8.65
C ALA A 2 18.63 -5.87 7.46
N THR A 3 18.04 -5.06 6.58
CA THR A 3 18.71 -4.51 5.40
C THR A 3 19.18 -3.07 5.57
N SER A 4 18.96 -2.48 6.74
CA SER A 4 19.34 -1.10 7.05
C SER A 4 20.86 -0.92 6.97
N GLY A 5 21.30 0.15 6.31
CA GLY A 5 22.72 0.46 6.16
C GLY A 5 23.46 -0.32 5.10
N LEU A 6 22.81 -1.25 4.40
CA LEU A 6 23.39 -1.96 3.27
C LEU A 6 23.28 -1.15 1.98
N ASP A 7 24.26 -1.28 1.09
CA ASP A 7 24.12 -0.73 -0.26
C ASP A 7 23.06 -1.51 -1.06
N PRO A 8 22.58 -0.96 -2.20
CA PRO A 8 21.51 -1.59 -2.97
C PRO A 8 21.80 -3.01 -3.44
N ILE A 9 23.05 -3.34 -3.77
CA ILE A 9 23.44 -4.68 -4.25
C ILE A 9 23.39 -5.67 -3.10
N MET A 10 24.02 -5.33 -1.96
CA MET A 10 24.02 -6.17 -0.76
C MET A 10 22.63 -6.37 -0.21
N ARG A 11 21.78 -5.34 -0.28
CA ARG A 11 20.40 -5.43 0.16
C ARG A 11 19.60 -6.38 -0.71
N ASP A 12 19.76 -6.31 -2.03
CA ASP A 12 19.10 -7.24 -2.94
C ASP A 12 19.54 -8.69 -2.71
N ASP A 13 20.82 -8.92 -2.51
CA ASP A 13 21.37 -10.25 -2.18
C ASP A 13 20.78 -10.80 -0.87
N MET A 14 20.64 -9.96 0.15
CA MET A 14 20.04 -10.35 1.43
C MET A 14 18.56 -10.72 1.27
N LEU A 15 17.81 -9.96 0.48
CA LEU A 15 16.42 -10.26 0.20
C LEU A 15 16.26 -11.59 -0.55
N ASP A 16 17.17 -11.90 -1.46
CA ASP A 16 17.19 -13.20 -2.16
C ASP A 16 17.44 -14.35 -1.19
N VAL A 17 18.33 -14.18 -0.22
CA VAL A 17 18.58 -15.17 0.85
C VAL A 17 17.29 -15.40 1.68
N PHE A 18 16.57 -14.36 2.01
CA PHE A 18 15.29 -14.47 2.73
C PHE A 18 14.24 -15.22 1.91
N LEU A 19 14.13 -14.92 0.62
CA LEU A 19 13.19 -15.61 -0.28
C LEU A 19 13.52 -17.11 -0.39
N GLU A 20 14.79 -17.45 -0.50
CA GLU A 20 15.24 -18.84 -0.53
C GLU A 20 14.92 -19.57 0.79
N PHE A 21 15.16 -18.92 1.92
CA PHE A 21 14.88 -19.49 3.23
C PHE A 21 13.42 -19.86 3.43
N VAL A 22 12.50 -19.03 2.99
CA VAL A 22 11.03 -19.26 3.14
C VAL A 22 10.44 -20.20 2.09
N GLN A 23 11.25 -20.72 1.14
CA GLN A 23 10.80 -21.77 0.23
C GLN A 23 10.45 -23.06 0.97
N ASP A 24 11.10 -23.33 2.09
CA ASP A 24 10.72 -24.41 2.99
C ASP A 24 9.45 -23.99 3.75
N GLU A 25 8.38 -24.78 3.62
CA GLU A 25 7.09 -24.52 4.25
C GLU A 25 7.15 -24.46 5.78
N ASN A 26 8.18 -25.04 6.39
CA ASN A 26 8.40 -25.00 7.84
C ASN A 26 9.15 -23.76 8.31
N HIS A 27 9.60 -22.91 7.38
CA HIS A 27 10.32 -21.69 7.70
C HIS A 27 9.44 -20.46 7.51
N SER A 28 9.54 -19.54 8.44
CA SER A 28 8.93 -18.24 8.33
C SER A 28 9.87 -17.15 8.83
N ILE A 29 9.65 -15.93 8.36
CA ILE A 29 10.40 -14.75 8.76
C ILE A 29 9.43 -13.67 9.19
N LEU A 30 9.67 -13.11 10.38
CA LEU A 30 9.06 -11.88 10.82
C LEU A 30 10.08 -10.75 10.67
N LEU A 31 9.80 -9.80 9.80
CA LEU A 31 10.72 -8.71 9.46
C LEU A 31 10.05 -7.37 9.73
N SER A 32 10.74 -6.46 10.43
CA SER A 32 10.35 -5.07 10.52
C SER A 32 11.26 -4.21 9.65
N SER A 33 10.68 -3.31 8.87
CA SER A 33 11.42 -2.40 8.00
C SER A 33 10.57 -1.18 7.68
N HIS A 34 11.22 -0.02 7.47
CA HIS A 34 10.61 1.15 6.89
C HIS A 34 10.85 1.25 5.37
N ILE A 35 11.58 0.28 4.81
CA ILE A 35 11.87 0.23 3.37
C ILE A 35 10.78 -0.57 2.67
N THR A 36 9.76 0.12 2.18
CA THR A 36 8.57 -0.50 1.61
C THR A 36 8.84 -1.31 0.35
N SER A 37 9.84 -0.92 -0.45
CA SER A 37 10.25 -1.68 -1.64
C SER A 37 10.79 -3.07 -1.29
N ASP A 38 11.47 -3.22 -0.16
CA ASP A 38 11.92 -4.53 0.32
C ASP A 38 10.71 -5.41 0.68
N LEU A 39 9.72 -4.84 1.35
CA LEU A 39 8.51 -5.55 1.73
C LEU A 39 7.69 -5.97 0.51
N GLU A 40 7.59 -5.12 -0.50
CA GLU A 40 6.93 -5.46 -1.75
C GLU A 40 7.60 -6.63 -2.46
N LYS A 41 8.92 -6.76 -2.34
CA LYS A 41 9.69 -7.85 -2.95
C LYS A 41 9.48 -9.19 -2.24
N ILE A 42 9.51 -9.22 -0.90
CA ILE A 42 9.64 -10.50 -0.16
C ILE A 42 8.45 -10.85 0.73
N ALA A 43 7.60 -9.90 1.10
CA ALA A 43 6.55 -10.17 2.07
C ALA A 43 5.35 -10.90 1.45
N ASP A 44 4.77 -11.84 2.19
CA ASP A 44 3.45 -12.41 1.91
C ASP A 44 2.34 -11.57 2.54
N TYR A 45 2.60 -11.07 3.76
CA TYR A 45 1.68 -10.23 4.52
C TYR A 45 2.41 -9.01 5.03
N ILE A 46 1.72 -7.87 5.01
CA ILE A 46 2.25 -6.60 5.49
C ILE A 46 1.32 -6.04 6.56
N THR A 47 1.93 -5.64 7.67
CA THR A 47 1.24 -5.01 8.80
C THR A 47 1.82 -3.62 9.00
N PHE A 48 0.96 -2.59 8.99
CA PHE A 48 1.37 -1.22 9.26
C PHE A 48 1.12 -0.86 10.72
N ILE A 49 2.16 -0.38 11.39
CA ILE A 49 2.09 0.12 12.75
C ILE A 49 2.54 1.57 12.75
N HIS A 50 1.78 2.42 13.41
CA HIS A 50 2.10 3.83 13.57
C HIS A 50 1.61 4.34 14.91
N ASN A 51 2.49 5.04 15.65
CA ASN A 51 2.20 5.57 16.98
C ASN A 51 1.58 4.53 17.93
N GLY A 52 2.14 3.33 17.94
CA GLY A 52 1.68 2.24 18.80
C GLY A 52 0.35 1.62 18.41
N LYS A 53 -0.19 1.95 17.24
CA LYS A 53 -1.47 1.43 16.75
C LYS A 53 -1.28 0.60 15.49
N LEU A 54 -2.06 -0.47 15.40
CA LEU A 54 -2.20 -1.23 14.16
C LEU A 54 -3.08 -0.42 13.21
N ILE A 55 -2.51 0.01 12.07
CA ILE A 55 -3.21 0.79 11.07
C ILE A 55 -3.92 -0.13 10.07
N MET A 56 -3.21 -1.15 9.57
CA MET A 56 -3.73 -2.12 8.62
C MET A 56 -2.88 -3.38 8.63
N ALA A 57 -3.51 -4.52 8.37
CA ALA A 57 -2.84 -5.77 8.07
C ALA A 57 -3.51 -6.40 6.84
N ALA A 58 -2.73 -6.76 5.83
CA ALA A 58 -3.26 -7.33 4.60
C ALA A 58 -2.20 -8.17 3.89
N SER A 59 -2.65 -9.06 2.98
CA SER A 59 -1.72 -9.72 2.08
C SER A 59 -1.08 -8.71 1.14
N LYS A 60 0.19 -8.91 0.82
CA LYS A 60 0.88 -8.06 -0.15
C LYS A 60 0.16 -8.06 -1.51
N ASN A 61 -0.32 -9.21 -1.95
CA ASN A 61 -1.03 -9.32 -3.21
C ASN A 61 -2.30 -8.47 -3.23
N ASP A 62 -3.05 -8.42 -2.14
CA ASP A 62 -4.21 -7.55 -2.02
C ASP A 62 -3.82 -6.07 -2.14
N LEU A 63 -2.78 -5.67 -1.44
CA LEU A 63 -2.29 -4.28 -1.48
C LEU A 63 -1.80 -3.88 -2.87
N VAL A 64 -1.09 -4.77 -3.56
CA VAL A 64 -0.47 -4.46 -4.87
C VAL A 64 -1.49 -4.54 -6.01
N TYR A 65 -2.39 -5.52 -6.01
CA TYR A 65 -3.27 -5.79 -7.14
C TYR A 65 -4.69 -5.22 -6.99
N ASN A 66 -5.21 -5.12 -5.78
CA ASN A 66 -6.58 -4.69 -5.55
C ASN A 66 -6.67 -3.24 -5.13
N PHE A 67 -5.79 -2.79 -4.24
CA PHE A 67 -5.78 -1.40 -3.81
C PHE A 67 -5.37 -0.49 -4.96
N ALA A 68 -5.97 0.68 -4.99
CA ALA A 68 -5.68 1.69 -5.99
C ALA A 68 -5.88 3.08 -5.42
N VAL A 69 -5.41 4.08 -6.14
CA VAL A 69 -5.67 5.47 -5.82
C VAL A 69 -6.48 6.10 -6.96
N MET A 70 -7.59 6.71 -6.60
CA MET A 70 -8.40 7.46 -7.54
C MET A 70 -8.01 8.93 -7.46
N ARG A 71 -7.67 9.53 -8.60
CA ARG A 71 -7.31 10.95 -8.71
C ARG A 71 -8.55 11.72 -9.13
N CYS A 72 -9.10 12.55 -8.24
CA CYS A 72 -10.35 13.27 -8.46
C CYS A 72 -10.17 14.77 -8.43
N LYS A 73 -11.06 15.47 -9.14
CA LYS A 73 -11.39 16.87 -8.85
C LYS A 73 -12.39 16.93 -7.69
N GLU A 74 -12.53 18.09 -7.08
CA GLU A 74 -13.46 18.25 -5.96
C GLU A 74 -14.91 17.90 -6.33
N SER A 75 -15.35 18.29 -7.52
CA SER A 75 -16.70 17.95 -8.02
C SER A 75 -16.91 16.44 -8.13
N GLN A 76 -15.90 15.70 -8.58
CA GLN A 76 -15.96 14.24 -8.67
C GLN A 76 -15.97 13.59 -7.27
N PHE A 77 -15.16 14.12 -6.37
CA PHE A 77 -15.06 13.63 -5.00
C PHE A 77 -16.41 13.70 -4.27
N LEU A 78 -17.13 14.78 -4.46
CA LEU A 78 -18.46 14.97 -3.83
C LEU A 78 -19.52 13.98 -4.31
N GLU A 79 -19.33 13.39 -5.48
CA GLU A 79 -20.22 12.38 -6.05
C GLU A 79 -19.89 10.96 -5.62
N LEU A 80 -18.76 10.75 -4.91
CA LEU A 80 -18.36 9.42 -4.48
C LEU A 80 -19.21 8.92 -3.33
N ASP A 81 -19.49 7.62 -3.36
CA ASP A 81 -20.08 6.93 -2.22
C ASP A 81 -19.05 6.87 -1.07
N PRO A 82 -19.37 7.38 0.11
CA PRO A 82 -18.46 7.31 1.27
C PRO A 82 -17.96 5.90 1.59
N GLY A 83 -18.75 4.87 1.30
CA GLY A 83 -18.35 3.47 1.50
C GLY A 83 -17.21 3.00 0.61
N ASP A 84 -16.94 3.69 -0.50
CA ASP A 84 -15.84 3.37 -1.41
C ASP A 84 -14.52 4.02 -0.99
N ILE A 85 -14.53 4.95 -0.05
CA ILE A 85 -13.39 5.76 0.36
C ILE A 85 -12.76 5.17 1.63
N LEU A 86 -11.54 4.66 1.55
CA LEU A 86 -10.77 4.24 2.73
C LEU A 86 -10.12 5.42 3.42
N ALA A 87 -9.48 6.28 2.64
CA ALA A 87 -8.86 7.51 3.09
C ALA A 87 -8.71 8.44 1.90
N TYR A 88 -8.58 9.73 2.13
CA TYR A 88 -8.32 10.68 1.07
C TYR A 88 -7.39 11.79 1.53
N ARG A 89 -6.73 12.42 0.57
CA ARG A 89 -5.85 13.56 0.84
C ARG A 89 -6.08 14.63 -0.20
N LYS A 90 -6.47 15.82 0.25
CA LYS A 90 -6.60 16.98 -0.62
C LYS A 90 -5.23 17.54 -0.95
N ARG A 91 -5.01 17.79 -2.22
CA ARG A 91 -3.86 18.53 -2.75
C ARG A 91 -4.38 19.77 -3.48
N ASP A 92 -3.48 20.62 -3.98
CA ASP A 92 -3.87 21.93 -4.53
C ASP A 92 -4.94 21.84 -5.62
N TYR A 93 -4.85 20.86 -6.52
CA TYR A 93 -5.73 20.73 -7.69
C TYR A 93 -6.40 19.38 -7.83
N GLN A 94 -6.14 18.47 -6.91
CA GLN A 94 -6.73 17.14 -6.95
C GLN A 94 -6.89 16.54 -5.55
N ILE A 95 -7.75 15.55 -5.47
CA ILE A 95 -7.94 14.75 -4.27
C ILE A 95 -7.52 13.32 -4.60
N ASP A 96 -6.57 12.79 -3.83
CA ASP A 96 -6.13 11.41 -3.92
C ASP A 96 -6.98 10.57 -2.97
N VAL A 97 -7.68 9.59 -3.52
CA VAL A 97 -8.61 8.73 -2.77
C VAL A 97 -8.11 7.29 -2.80
N LEU A 98 -7.84 6.74 -1.63
CA LEU A 98 -7.47 5.34 -1.49
C LEU A 98 -8.73 4.47 -1.54
N VAL A 99 -8.73 3.48 -2.41
CA VAL A 99 -9.81 2.51 -2.59
C VAL A 99 -9.28 1.09 -2.48
N SER A 100 -10.11 0.17 -1.99
CA SER A 100 -9.71 -1.22 -1.74
C SER A 100 -9.83 -2.13 -2.97
N ASN A 101 -10.59 -1.73 -3.99
CA ASN A 101 -10.79 -2.51 -5.21
C ASN A 101 -10.84 -1.60 -6.43
N GLY A 102 -9.65 -1.39 -7.02
CA GLY A 102 -9.50 -0.47 -8.14
C GLY A 102 -10.30 -0.84 -9.38
N LYS A 103 -10.45 -2.12 -9.68
CA LYS A 103 -11.22 -2.58 -10.85
C LYS A 103 -12.71 -2.30 -10.70
N GLU A 104 -13.26 -2.60 -9.54
CA GLU A 104 -14.66 -2.33 -9.24
C GLU A 104 -14.96 -0.82 -9.25
N ILE A 105 -14.08 -0.03 -8.67
CA ILE A 105 -14.18 1.42 -8.66
C ILE A 105 -14.11 2.00 -10.08
N GLN A 106 -13.22 1.49 -10.92
CA GLN A 106 -13.13 1.93 -12.32
C GLN A 106 -14.41 1.61 -13.09
N HIS A 107 -15.07 0.49 -12.82
CA HIS A 107 -16.37 0.17 -13.42
C HIS A 107 -17.48 1.07 -12.90
N LYS A 108 -17.48 1.36 -11.61
CA LYS A 108 -18.51 2.20 -10.98
C LYS A 108 -18.39 3.68 -11.38
N TYR A 109 -17.17 4.18 -11.47
CA TYR A 109 -16.88 5.58 -11.82
C TYR A 109 -16.06 5.65 -13.11
N ARG A 110 -16.74 5.53 -14.24
CA ARG A 110 -16.12 5.36 -15.57
C ARG A 110 -15.21 6.52 -15.99
N ASN A 111 -15.49 7.74 -15.54
CA ASN A 111 -14.71 8.93 -15.88
C ASN A 111 -13.60 9.23 -14.87
N ALA A 112 -13.44 8.42 -13.85
CA ALA A 112 -12.41 8.59 -12.85
C ALA A 112 -11.06 8.03 -13.34
N VAL A 113 -9.98 8.68 -12.95
CA VAL A 113 -8.63 8.19 -13.15
C VAL A 113 -8.27 7.32 -11.94
N VAL A 114 -8.07 6.02 -12.19
CA VAL A 114 -7.71 5.05 -11.16
C VAL A 114 -6.32 4.50 -11.49
N ASP A 115 -5.36 4.81 -10.62
CA ASP A 115 -3.96 4.44 -10.80
C ASP A 115 -3.55 3.35 -9.83
N HIS A 116 -2.50 2.62 -10.19
CA HIS A 116 -1.80 1.74 -9.26
C HIS A 116 -1.27 2.55 -8.08
N VAL A 117 -1.28 1.91 -6.92
CA VAL A 117 -0.77 2.51 -5.69
C VAL A 117 0.36 1.65 -5.14
N SER A 118 1.44 2.30 -4.72
CA SER A 118 2.53 1.62 -4.01
C SER A 118 2.17 1.39 -2.54
N VAL A 119 2.84 0.44 -1.90
CA VAL A 119 2.70 0.22 -0.44
C VAL A 119 3.02 1.50 0.33
N ASP A 120 4.03 2.24 -0.11
CA ASP A 120 4.41 3.53 0.48
C ASP A 120 3.28 4.56 0.43
N GLU A 121 2.64 4.70 -0.72
CA GLU A 121 1.51 5.61 -0.89
C GLU A 121 0.28 5.19 -0.09
N ILE A 122 -0.01 3.88 -0.01
CA ILE A 122 -1.08 3.36 0.85
C ILE A 122 -0.85 3.78 2.30
N MET A 123 0.37 3.58 2.80
CA MET A 123 0.74 3.94 4.17
C MET A 123 0.59 5.45 4.40
N LEU A 124 1.06 6.27 3.47
CA LEU A 124 0.93 7.73 3.57
C LEU A 124 -0.53 8.18 3.62
N LEU A 125 -1.39 7.63 2.78
CA LEU A 125 -2.80 7.96 2.76
C LEU A 125 -3.52 7.49 4.02
N LEU A 126 -3.18 6.32 4.55
CA LEU A 126 -3.78 5.81 5.79
C LEU A 126 -3.36 6.60 7.02
N VAL A 127 -2.13 7.10 7.06
CA VAL A 127 -1.57 7.81 8.23
C VAL A 127 -1.86 9.31 8.16
N LYS A 128 -1.64 9.93 6.99
CA LYS A 128 -1.77 11.39 6.81
C LYS A 128 -3.06 11.81 6.13
N GLY A 129 -3.80 10.88 5.56
CA GLY A 129 -5.08 11.15 4.93
C GLY A 129 -6.20 11.32 5.94
N GLU A 130 -7.33 11.82 5.44
CA GLU A 130 -8.57 11.97 6.21
C GLU A 130 -9.49 10.78 5.95
N ARG A 131 -10.35 10.52 6.93
CA ARG A 131 -11.44 9.53 6.81
C ARG A 131 -12.77 10.25 6.57
N VAL A 132 -13.66 9.55 5.91
CA VAL A 132 -15.02 10.04 5.73
C VAL A 132 -15.90 9.67 6.90
#